data_9c7defff5496e0bba7f6b7f087b87197
#
_entry.id   9c7defff5496e0bba7f6b7f087b87197
#
_cell.length_a   1.000
_cell.length_b   1.000
_cell.length_c   1.000
_cell.angle_alpha   90.00
_cell.angle_beta   90.00
_cell.angle_gamma   90.00
#
_symmetry.space_group_name_H-M   'P 1'
#
loop_
_entity.id
_entity.type
_entity.pdbx_description
1 polymer ?
#
loop_
_entity_poly.entity_id
_entity_poly.type
_entity_poly.pdbx_seq_one_letter_code
_entity_poly.pdbx_strand_id
1 'polypeptide(L)'
;MSKSALCIGINDYPGTDSDLAGCVNDASDWSALLAQRGYGVRQMFDSEATKATMVQAIGDLIGAARNGDSVVITYSGHGTWAPDTSGDEPDGRDEGLCPYDIGDGNVLLDDELTEIFRLREAGVRVLLIADSCHSGSVTRGDDADLDPGMPRARFLPPSVWADDTQLAPASLSRNGGFGSFSRLGGDLLMAGCRDTEFSWDTRFGGRPNGAFTYYALKTLQQLGPDASYQDWFRAIGNHLPTTRLPQTPQILGSRSARHFPIFE
;
A
#
# COMPACT_ATOMS: atom_id res chain seq x y z
N MET A 1 -24.93 6.89 -6.09
CA MET A 1 -23.70 6.28 -5.60
C MET A 1 -22.59 6.69 -6.57
N SER A 2 -21.62 7.43 -6.08
CA SER A 2 -20.44 7.84 -6.84
C SER A 2 -19.32 6.83 -6.60
N LYS A 3 -18.46 6.65 -7.58
CA LYS A 3 -17.26 5.80 -7.49
C LYS A 3 -16.04 6.66 -7.81
N SER A 4 -15.14 6.82 -6.86
CA SER A 4 -13.96 7.67 -7.02
C SER A 4 -12.70 6.91 -6.60
N ALA A 5 -11.60 7.12 -7.32
CA ALA A 5 -10.34 6.44 -7.03
C ALA A 5 -9.14 7.36 -7.15
N LEU A 6 -8.11 7.05 -6.34
CA LEU A 6 -6.78 7.65 -6.40
C LEU A 6 -5.76 6.52 -6.57
N CYS A 7 -4.99 6.55 -7.65
CA CYS A 7 -3.96 5.57 -7.93
C CYS A 7 -2.58 6.23 -7.85
N ILE A 8 -1.77 5.81 -6.86
CA ILE A 8 -0.47 6.37 -6.54
C ILE A 8 0.61 5.36 -6.89
N GLY A 9 1.61 5.77 -7.66
CA GLY A 9 2.77 4.95 -8.03
C GLY A 9 4.07 5.73 -7.98
N ILE A 10 5.03 5.29 -7.18
CA ILE A 10 6.31 5.98 -6.98
C ILE A 10 7.44 5.03 -7.30
N ASN A 11 8.17 5.33 -8.36
CA ASN A 11 9.40 4.63 -8.74
C ASN A 11 10.64 5.39 -8.28
N ASP A 12 10.61 6.73 -8.36
CA ASP A 12 11.74 7.62 -8.15
C ASP A 12 11.72 8.14 -6.69
N TYR A 13 12.84 7.94 -5.97
CA TYR A 13 13.02 8.32 -4.58
C TYR A 13 14.29 9.16 -4.41
N PRO A 14 14.27 10.46 -4.77
CA PRO A 14 15.44 11.32 -4.75
C PRO A 14 16.16 11.33 -3.41
N GLY A 15 17.49 11.21 -3.46
CA GLY A 15 18.34 11.23 -2.28
C GLY A 15 18.47 9.92 -1.52
N THR A 16 17.89 8.82 -2.04
CA THR A 16 17.88 7.52 -1.33
C THR A 16 18.62 6.37 -2.01
N ASP A 17 18.97 6.48 -3.29
CA ASP A 17 19.52 5.39 -4.12
C ASP A 17 18.63 4.11 -4.15
N SER A 18 17.32 4.27 -3.90
CA SER A 18 16.37 3.15 -3.69
C SER A 18 15.22 3.13 -4.71
N ASP A 19 15.49 3.51 -5.95
CA ASP A 19 14.47 3.54 -7.00
C ASP A 19 13.87 2.16 -7.27
N LEU A 20 12.58 2.15 -7.60
CA LEU A 20 11.81 1.00 -8.06
C LEU A 20 11.53 1.11 -9.57
N ALA A 21 10.88 0.10 -10.13
CA ALA A 21 10.61 0.09 -11.57
C ALA A 21 9.13 -0.18 -11.93
N GLY A 22 8.39 -0.84 -11.05
CA GLY A 22 7.05 -1.35 -11.33
C GLY A 22 5.90 -0.48 -10.84
N CYS A 23 6.13 0.49 -9.95
CA CYS A 23 5.06 1.14 -9.20
C CYS A 23 4.17 2.05 -10.05
N VAL A 24 4.77 2.83 -10.96
CA VAL A 24 4.02 3.65 -11.93
C VAL A 24 3.20 2.77 -12.87
N ASN A 25 3.75 1.60 -13.27
CA ASN A 25 2.99 0.63 -14.05
C ASN A 25 1.80 0.08 -13.28
N ASP A 26 1.98 -0.26 -12.01
CA ASP A 26 0.91 -0.76 -11.15
C ASP A 26 -0.23 0.25 -11.02
N ALA A 27 0.11 1.50 -10.70
CA ALA A 27 -0.90 2.55 -10.55
C ALA A 27 -1.63 2.84 -11.88
N SER A 28 -0.93 2.75 -13.01
CA SER A 28 -1.53 2.87 -14.34
C SER A 28 -2.49 1.72 -14.64
N ASP A 29 -2.12 0.48 -14.29
CA ASP A 29 -2.94 -0.70 -14.49
C ASP A 29 -4.19 -0.67 -13.59
N TRP A 30 -4.05 -0.27 -12.32
CA TRP A 30 -5.17 -0.03 -11.42
C TRP A 30 -6.11 1.04 -11.95
N SER A 31 -5.56 2.16 -12.43
CA SER A 31 -6.34 3.26 -13.02
C SER A 31 -7.18 2.77 -14.20
N ALA A 32 -6.58 2.03 -15.11
CA ALA A 32 -7.29 1.49 -16.27
C ALA A 32 -8.42 0.54 -15.86
N LEU A 33 -8.18 -0.36 -14.90
CA LEU A 33 -9.19 -1.28 -14.41
C LEU A 33 -10.33 -0.55 -13.69
N LEU A 34 -10.02 0.38 -12.78
CA LEU A 34 -11.01 1.11 -12.01
C LEU A 34 -11.87 2.02 -12.91
N ALA A 35 -11.27 2.65 -13.93
CA ALA A 35 -12.03 3.40 -14.93
C ALA A 35 -13.03 2.51 -15.69
N GLN A 36 -12.63 1.28 -16.06
CA GLN A 36 -13.54 0.29 -16.69
C GLN A 36 -14.67 -0.14 -15.75
N ARG A 37 -14.48 -0.04 -14.42
CA ARG A 37 -15.49 -0.32 -13.39
C ARG A 37 -16.33 0.91 -13.01
N GLY A 38 -16.19 2.01 -13.75
CA GLY A 38 -16.97 3.23 -13.61
C GLY A 38 -16.49 4.20 -12.53
N TYR A 39 -15.26 4.07 -12.06
CA TYR A 39 -14.64 5.03 -11.13
C TYR A 39 -14.15 6.27 -11.88
N GLY A 40 -14.38 7.45 -11.30
CA GLY A 40 -13.62 8.65 -11.62
C GLY A 40 -12.22 8.52 -11.00
N VAL A 41 -11.19 8.37 -11.83
CA VAL A 41 -9.84 8.06 -11.35
C VAL A 41 -8.92 9.27 -11.47
N ARG A 42 -8.20 9.56 -10.39
CA ARG A 42 -7.05 10.45 -10.35
C ARG A 42 -5.79 9.59 -10.22
N GLN A 43 -4.74 9.96 -10.95
CA GLN A 43 -3.41 9.35 -10.85
C GLN A 43 -2.44 10.34 -10.20
N MET A 44 -1.45 9.81 -9.48
CA MET A 44 -0.31 10.56 -8.96
C MET A 44 0.95 9.71 -9.14
N PHE A 45 1.93 10.23 -9.86
CA PHE A 45 3.15 9.51 -10.18
C PHE A 45 4.37 10.30 -9.71
N ASP A 46 5.35 9.61 -9.15
CA ASP A 46 6.66 10.15 -8.76
C ASP A 46 6.56 11.53 -8.11
N SER A 47 7.11 12.56 -8.72
CA SER A 47 7.16 13.93 -8.18
C SER A 47 5.80 14.57 -7.86
N GLU A 48 4.70 14.03 -8.36
CA GLU A 48 3.36 14.48 -7.98
C GLU A 48 2.94 13.93 -6.61
N ALA A 49 3.56 12.84 -6.16
CA ALA A 49 3.20 12.10 -4.94
C ALA A 49 4.08 12.49 -3.74
N THR A 50 4.25 13.78 -3.46
CA THR A 50 4.85 14.26 -2.21
C THR A 50 3.91 13.99 -1.04
N LYS A 51 4.43 13.93 0.21
CA LYS A 51 3.59 13.77 1.41
C LYS A 51 2.41 14.75 1.42
N ALA A 52 2.70 16.03 1.21
CA ALA A 52 1.69 17.08 1.26
C ALA A 52 0.58 16.88 0.22
N THR A 53 0.96 16.53 -1.02
CA THR A 53 0.00 16.32 -2.11
C THR A 53 -0.79 15.03 -1.95
N MET A 54 -0.18 13.97 -1.40
CA MET A 54 -0.87 12.71 -1.08
C MET A 54 -1.93 12.94 0.01
N VAL A 55 -1.56 13.58 1.13
CA VAL A 55 -2.48 13.92 2.24
C VAL A 55 -3.65 14.75 1.73
N GLN A 56 -3.38 15.78 0.94
CA GLN A 56 -4.43 16.62 0.36
C GLN A 56 -5.35 15.83 -0.58
N ALA A 57 -4.78 15.04 -1.50
CA ALA A 57 -5.57 14.30 -2.47
C ALA A 57 -6.46 13.23 -1.82
N ILE A 58 -5.94 12.53 -0.80
CA ILE A 58 -6.70 11.55 -0.02
C ILE A 58 -7.80 12.26 0.78
N GLY A 59 -7.46 13.38 1.45
CA GLY A 59 -8.41 14.18 2.21
C GLY A 59 -9.55 14.72 1.36
N ASP A 60 -9.25 15.28 0.18
CA ASP A 60 -10.25 15.77 -0.78
C ASP A 60 -11.16 14.64 -1.26
N LEU A 61 -10.58 13.47 -1.56
CA LEU A 61 -11.33 12.31 -2.03
C LEU A 61 -12.31 11.80 -0.96
N ILE A 62 -11.84 11.67 0.28
CA ILE A 62 -12.66 11.26 1.43
C ILE A 62 -13.71 12.31 1.78
N GLY A 63 -13.34 13.59 1.83
CA GLY A 63 -14.24 14.69 2.18
C GLY A 63 -15.35 14.95 1.15
N ALA A 64 -15.10 14.61 -0.12
CA ALA A 64 -16.10 14.73 -1.18
C ALA A 64 -17.12 13.58 -1.20
N ALA A 65 -16.78 12.41 -0.67
CA ALA A 65 -17.62 11.22 -0.69
C ALA A 65 -18.84 11.34 0.24
N ARG A 66 -19.96 10.77 -0.16
CA ARG A 66 -21.25 10.80 0.57
C ARG A 66 -21.74 9.37 0.82
N ASN A 67 -22.71 9.25 1.74
CA ASN A 67 -23.35 7.97 2.08
C ASN A 67 -23.67 7.14 0.83
N GLY A 68 -23.19 5.91 0.81
CA GLY A 68 -23.34 4.96 -0.29
C GLY A 68 -22.26 5.04 -1.36
N ASP A 69 -21.39 6.05 -1.34
CA ASP A 69 -20.28 6.15 -2.30
C ASP A 69 -19.17 5.14 -2.01
N SER A 70 -18.39 4.82 -3.04
CA SER A 70 -17.25 3.91 -3.00
C SER A 70 -15.98 4.65 -3.36
N VAL A 71 -14.99 4.58 -2.47
CA VAL A 71 -13.68 5.18 -2.62
C VAL A 71 -12.62 4.08 -2.67
N VAL A 72 -11.76 4.12 -3.69
CA VAL A 72 -10.62 3.21 -3.80
C VAL A 72 -9.33 4.03 -3.86
N ILE A 73 -8.37 3.67 -3.01
CA ILE A 73 -7.03 4.23 -3.03
C ILE A 73 -6.08 3.09 -3.29
N THR A 74 -5.21 3.21 -4.29
CA THR A 74 -4.12 2.27 -4.52
C THR A 74 -2.79 2.96 -4.34
N TYR A 75 -1.89 2.31 -3.64
CA TYR A 75 -0.52 2.76 -3.44
C TYR A 75 0.44 1.65 -3.87
N SER A 76 1.38 1.98 -4.73
CA SER A 76 2.52 1.15 -5.10
C SER A 76 3.80 1.95 -4.93
N GLY A 77 4.66 1.50 -4.03
CA GLY A 77 5.89 2.19 -3.65
C GLY A 77 6.60 1.52 -2.49
N HIS A 78 7.60 2.18 -1.95
CA HIS A 78 8.21 1.76 -0.69
C HIS A 78 7.28 1.98 0.50
N GLY A 79 7.34 1.07 1.46
CA GLY A 79 6.91 1.32 2.82
C GLY A 79 8.11 1.43 3.75
N THR A 80 7.88 1.94 4.94
CA THR A 80 8.87 2.14 6.00
C THR A 80 8.19 2.09 7.36
N TRP A 81 8.93 2.36 8.42
CA TRP A 81 8.39 2.59 9.76
C TRP A 81 9.12 3.75 10.43
N ALA A 82 8.46 4.42 11.36
CA ALA A 82 9.03 5.38 12.29
C ALA A 82 8.89 4.89 13.73
N PRO A 83 9.67 5.39 14.71
CA PRO A 83 9.42 5.10 16.11
C PRO A 83 8.04 5.57 16.53
N ASP A 84 7.25 4.70 17.17
CA ASP A 84 5.95 5.05 17.73
C ASP A 84 6.12 6.10 18.84
N THR A 85 5.45 7.23 18.67
CA THR A 85 5.44 8.34 19.64
C THR A 85 4.12 8.44 20.40
N SER A 86 3.08 7.76 19.97
CA SER A 86 1.75 7.73 20.59
C SER A 86 1.66 6.67 21.70
N GLY A 87 2.43 5.59 21.59
CA GLY A 87 2.50 4.48 22.54
C GLY A 87 1.36 3.48 22.36
N ASP A 88 0.69 3.45 21.23
CA ASP A 88 -0.42 2.55 20.92
C ASP A 88 0.01 1.31 20.12
N GLU A 89 1.23 1.33 19.54
CA GLU A 89 1.77 0.18 18.81
C GLU A 89 2.59 -0.75 19.72
N PRO A 90 2.24 -2.06 19.76
CA PRO A 90 2.89 -3.02 20.67
C PRO A 90 4.38 -3.26 20.42
N ASP A 91 4.87 -2.98 19.21
CA ASP A 91 6.27 -3.14 18.80
C ASP A 91 7.04 -1.81 18.80
N GLY A 92 6.38 -0.70 19.13
CA GLY A 92 6.94 0.63 19.18
C GLY A 92 7.29 1.21 17.81
N ARG A 93 6.53 0.85 16.77
CA ARG A 93 6.73 1.31 15.40
C ARG A 93 5.42 1.71 14.75
N ASP A 94 5.39 2.90 14.19
CA ASP A 94 4.35 3.39 13.29
C ASP A 94 4.73 3.04 11.87
N GLU A 95 3.91 2.26 11.18
CA GLU A 95 4.13 1.97 9.78
C GLU A 95 3.80 3.17 8.90
N GLY A 96 4.51 3.30 7.78
CA GLY A 96 4.32 4.43 6.89
C GLY A 96 4.56 4.11 5.43
N LEU A 97 3.91 4.90 4.58
CA LEU A 97 4.17 4.95 3.15
C LEU A 97 5.30 5.95 2.89
N CYS A 98 6.15 5.65 1.90
CA CYS A 98 7.22 6.53 1.47
C CYS A 98 6.74 7.42 0.31
N PRO A 99 6.45 8.73 0.53
CA PRO A 99 6.20 9.67 -0.55
C PRO A 99 7.47 9.93 -1.38
N TYR A 100 7.32 10.59 -2.51
CA TYR A 100 8.43 11.00 -3.38
C TYR A 100 9.53 11.79 -2.63
N ASP A 101 9.12 12.63 -1.68
CA ASP A 101 9.97 13.48 -0.86
C ASP A 101 10.40 12.84 0.47
N ILE A 102 10.44 11.50 0.53
CA ILE A 102 10.89 10.75 1.71
C ILE A 102 12.35 11.07 2.08
N GLY A 103 13.20 11.36 1.10
CA GLY A 103 14.58 11.76 1.33
C GLY A 103 14.74 13.02 2.16
N ASP A 104 13.69 13.85 2.24
CA ASP A 104 13.61 15.04 3.12
C ASP A 104 13.01 14.71 4.50
N GLY A 105 12.81 13.42 4.84
CA GLY A 105 12.22 12.97 6.09
C GLY A 105 10.68 12.96 6.11
N ASN A 106 10.03 13.11 4.96
CA ASN A 106 8.58 13.15 4.83
C ASN A 106 7.98 11.74 4.72
N VAL A 107 7.65 11.09 5.83
CA VAL A 107 6.92 9.81 5.88
C VAL A 107 5.42 10.06 6.08
N LEU A 108 4.56 9.32 5.38
CA LEU A 108 3.11 9.34 5.60
C LEU A 108 2.72 8.15 6.49
N LEU A 109 2.54 8.40 7.77
CA LEU A 109 2.24 7.39 8.78
C LEU A 109 0.80 6.85 8.63
N ASP A 110 0.57 5.63 9.05
CA ASP A 110 -0.74 4.99 9.07
C ASP A 110 -1.71 5.67 10.04
N ASP A 111 -1.23 6.25 11.15
CA ASP A 111 -2.00 7.11 12.04
C ASP A 111 -2.53 8.36 11.33
N GLU A 112 -1.71 9.02 10.50
CA GLU A 112 -2.17 10.17 9.71
C GLU A 112 -3.25 9.76 8.69
N LEU A 113 -3.08 8.61 8.04
CA LEU A 113 -4.10 8.05 7.15
C LEU A 113 -5.38 7.71 7.91
N THR A 114 -5.25 7.14 9.10
CA THR A 114 -6.38 6.81 9.99
C THR A 114 -7.18 8.06 10.34
N GLU A 115 -6.52 9.17 10.71
CA GLU A 115 -7.20 10.44 10.98
C GLU A 115 -7.94 10.98 9.75
N ILE A 116 -7.35 10.89 8.56
CA ILE A 116 -8.01 11.31 7.32
C ILE A 116 -9.25 10.44 7.06
N PHE A 117 -9.17 9.12 7.21
CA PHE A 117 -10.30 8.23 6.98
C PHE A 117 -11.42 8.38 8.02
N ARG A 118 -11.13 8.85 9.24
CA ARG A 118 -12.16 9.20 10.24
C ARG A 118 -13.06 10.34 9.82
N LEU A 119 -12.61 11.20 8.89
CA LEU A 119 -13.40 12.33 8.40
C LEU A 119 -14.48 11.93 7.41
N ARG A 120 -14.53 10.65 6.98
CA ARG A 120 -15.53 10.20 6.02
C ARG A 120 -16.95 10.27 6.57
N GLU A 121 -17.89 10.53 5.71
CA GLU A 121 -19.32 10.42 6.03
C GLU A 121 -19.71 8.94 6.29
N ALA A 122 -20.61 8.73 7.24
CA ALA A 122 -21.12 7.38 7.53
C ALA A 122 -21.75 6.75 6.28
N GLY A 123 -21.43 5.47 6.03
CA GLY A 123 -21.90 4.73 4.85
C GLY A 123 -21.04 4.87 3.60
N VAL A 124 -20.00 5.71 3.63
CA VAL A 124 -18.94 5.67 2.61
C VAL A 124 -18.07 4.43 2.80
N ARG A 125 -17.84 3.71 1.72
CA ARG A 125 -16.95 2.52 1.70
C ARG A 125 -15.59 2.92 1.19
N VAL A 126 -14.55 2.60 1.95
CA VAL A 126 -13.15 2.88 1.58
C VAL A 126 -12.40 1.57 1.44
N LEU A 127 -11.71 1.40 0.31
CA LEU A 127 -10.76 0.33 0.07
C LEU A 127 -9.37 0.95 -0.15
N LEU A 128 -8.41 0.56 0.68
CA LEU A 128 -6.99 0.80 0.43
C LEU A 128 -6.34 -0.49 -0.09
N ILE A 129 -5.60 -0.39 -1.18
CA ILE A 129 -4.79 -1.46 -1.75
C ILE A 129 -3.34 -0.98 -1.71
N ALA A 130 -2.50 -1.60 -0.86
CA ALA A 130 -1.11 -1.20 -0.67
C ALA A 130 -0.16 -2.31 -1.12
N ASP A 131 0.61 -2.05 -2.16
CA ASP A 131 1.71 -2.92 -2.62
C ASP A 131 3.04 -2.34 -2.15
N SER A 132 3.28 -2.45 -0.85
CA SER A 132 4.43 -1.95 -0.10
C SER A 132 4.71 -2.84 1.10
N CYS A 133 5.90 -2.67 1.72
CA CYS A 133 6.29 -3.37 2.96
C CYS A 133 6.55 -2.34 4.07
N HIS A 134 6.15 -2.64 5.29
CA HIS A 134 6.29 -1.70 6.40
C HIS A 134 7.29 -2.16 7.45
N SER A 135 7.60 -3.43 7.52
CA SER A 135 8.63 -3.96 8.41
C SER A 135 9.44 -5.02 7.70
N GLY A 136 10.73 -4.98 7.89
CA GLY A 136 11.64 -5.99 7.40
C GLY A 136 12.89 -5.99 8.25
N SER A 137 13.27 -7.16 8.78
CA SER A 137 14.60 -7.40 9.29
C SER A 137 15.51 -7.69 8.11
N VAL A 138 15.80 -6.67 7.29
CA VAL A 138 16.85 -6.84 6.27
C VAL A 138 18.19 -6.70 6.95
N THR A 139 18.90 -7.80 7.06
CA THR A 139 20.34 -7.71 6.97
C THR A 139 20.65 -7.19 5.58
N ARG A 140 21.19 -5.97 5.46
CA ARG A 140 21.66 -5.38 4.22
C ARG A 140 22.52 -6.43 3.49
N GLY A 141 21.97 -7.07 2.46
CA GLY A 141 22.76 -7.48 1.33
C GLY A 141 22.90 -6.20 0.51
N ASP A 142 24.13 -5.83 0.16
CA ASP A 142 24.42 -4.63 -0.64
C ASP A 142 23.55 -4.65 -1.91
N ASP A 143 22.47 -3.86 -1.93
CA ASP A 143 21.57 -3.74 -3.09
C ASP A 143 22.28 -3.13 -4.32
N ALA A 144 23.48 -2.58 -4.12
CA ALA A 144 24.28 -1.93 -5.16
C ALA A 144 24.77 -2.86 -6.27
N ASP A 145 24.79 -4.19 -6.05
CA ASP A 145 25.30 -5.20 -7.00
C ASP A 145 24.21 -6.19 -7.49
N LEU A 146 22.92 -5.91 -7.26
CA LEU A 146 21.87 -6.82 -7.72
C LEU A 146 21.72 -6.76 -9.25
N ASP A 147 21.71 -7.96 -9.86
CA ASP A 147 21.33 -8.13 -11.27
C ASP A 147 20.00 -7.39 -11.54
N PRO A 148 19.91 -6.53 -12.58
CA PRO A 148 18.70 -5.79 -12.94
C PRO A 148 17.43 -6.67 -13.13
N GLY A 149 17.59 -7.99 -13.16
CA GLY A 149 16.52 -8.98 -13.25
C GLY A 149 16.05 -9.56 -11.92
N MET A 150 16.71 -9.24 -10.80
CA MET A 150 16.30 -9.74 -9.47
C MET A 150 15.14 -8.94 -8.90
N PRO A 151 14.21 -9.59 -8.15
CA PRO A 151 13.16 -8.87 -7.43
C PRO A 151 13.77 -7.91 -6.40
N ARG A 152 13.20 -6.70 -6.29
CA ARG A 152 13.56 -5.71 -5.27
C ARG A 152 12.49 -5.63 -4.20
N ALA A 153 12.89 -5.54 -2.93
CA ALA A 153 11.95 -5.34 -1.83
C ALA A 153 11.39 -3.90 -1.86
N ARG A 154 10.10 -3.76 -1.67
CA ARG A 154 9.42 -2.46 -1.57
C ARG A 154 9.47 -1.93 -0.13
N PHE A 155 10.65 -1.91 0.44
CA PHE A 155 10.92 -1.44 1.79
C PHE A 155 12.10 -0.48 1.80
N LEU A 156 11.92 0.68 2.41
CA LEU A 156 12.97 1.67 2.64
C LEU A 156 13.30 1.72 4.14
N PRO A 157 14.51 1.27 4.55
CA PRO A 157 14.89 1.31 5.96
C PRO A 157 14.91 2.74 6.49
N PRO A 158 14.46 2.99 7.73
CA PRO A 158 14.51 4.34 8.33
C PRO A 158 15.89 4.99 8.31
N SER A 159 16.97 4.20 8.39
CA SER A 159 18.34 4.71 8.30
C SER A 159 18.71 5.38 6.97
N VAL A 160 17.84 5.29 5.94
CA VAL A 160 18.05 5.93 4.63
C VAL A 160 17.47 7.36 4.62
N TRP A 161 16.39 7.60 5.37
CA TRP A 161 15.65 8.85 5.30
C TRP A 161 15.55 9.60 6.64
N ALA A 162 15.77 8.93 7.78
CA ALA A 162 15.69 9.54 9.10
C ALA A 162 17.09 9.80 9.67
N ASP A 163 17.25 10.92 10.39
CA ASP A 163 18.47 11.23 11.13
C ASP A 163 18.63 10.29 12.34
N ASP A 164 19.87 9.97 12.71
CA ASP A 164 20.21 9.10 13.87
C ASP A 164 19.55 9.53 15.19
N THR A 165 19.22 10.82 15.32
CA THR A 165 18.54 11.37 16.52
C THR A 165 17.05 11.01 16.58
N GLN A 166 16.46 10.64 15.45
CA GLN A 166 15.05 10.25 15.33
C GLN A 166 14.86 8.73 15.53
N LEU A 167 15.94 7.97 15.41
CA LEU A 167 15.95 6.52 15.57
C LEU A 167 16.31 6.11 17.00
N ALA A 168 15.49 6.48 17.99
CA ALA A 168 15.63 5.91 19.35
C ALA A 168 15.42 4.38 19.26
N PRO A 169 16.15 3.56 20.07
CA PRO A 169 16.02 2.11 20.00
C PRO A 169 14.60 1.69 20.38
N ALA A 170 13.80 1.32 19.39
CA ALA A 170 12.50 0.70 19.62
C ALA A 170 12.71 -0.65 20.30
N SER A 171 12.03 -0.88 21.40
CA SER A 171 12.01 -2.19 22.07
C SER A 171 11.41 -3.21 21.10
N LEU A 172 12.17 -4.27 20.78
CA LEU A 172 11.77 -5.32 19.86
C LEU A 172 10.55 -6.10 20.40
N SER A 173 9.36 -5.63 20.13
CA SER A 173 8.13 -6.40 20.26
C SER A 173 7.67 -6.88 18.88
N ARG A 174 7.14 -8.10 18.80
CA ARG A 174 7.00 -8.88 17.55
C ARG A 174 5.60 -8.82 16.90
N ASN A 175 4.74 -7.88 17.20
CA ASN A 175 3.34 -7.90 16.79
C ASN A 175 2.77 -6.53 16.37
N GLY A 176 3.53 -5.70 15.69
CA GLY A 176 3.01 -4.51 15.02
C GLY A 176 2.67 -4.82 13.56
N GLY A 177 1.67 -4.19 13.06
CA GLY A 177 1.23 -4.29 11.68
C GLY A 177 0.34 -3.11 11.34
N PHE A 178 -0.05 -2.87 10.11
CA PHE A 178 -1.04 -1.87 9.69
C PHE A 178 -2.36 -1.98 10.51
N GLY A 179 -2.18 -2.15 11.82
CA GLY A 179 -3.22 -2.53 12.79
C GLY A 179 -4.22 -1.44 13.09
N SER A 180 -3.81 -0.16 13.03
CA SER A 180 -4.72 0.97 13.28
C SER A 180 -5.77 1.09 12.19
N PHE A 181 -5.40 0.83 10.92
CA PHE A 181 -6.32 0.87 9.79
C PHE A 181 -7.49 -0.11 9.92
N SER A 182 -7.27 -1.28 10.53
CA SER A 182 -8.31 -2.31 10.71
C SER A 182 -9.38 -1.95 11.75
N ARG A 183 -9.13 -0.94 12.58
CA ARG A 183 -10.06 -0.49 13.65
C ARG A 183 -11.15 0.46 13.14
N LEU A 184 -11.00 0.98 11.92
CA LEU A 184 -12.00 1.84 11.31
C LEU A 184 -13.14 0.97 10.74
N GLY A 185 -14.28 0.92 11.41
CA GLY A 185 -15.43 0.13 10.98
C GLY A 185 -15.91 0.55 9.59
N GLY A 186 -15.94 -0.40 8.63
CA GLY A 186 -16.43 -0.20 7.27
C GLY A 186 -15.36 -0.05 6.19
N ASP A 187 -14.08 -0.02 6.56
CA ASP A 187 -12.97 0.03 5.64
C ASP A 187 -12.38 -1.34 5.36
N LEU A 188 -11.74 -1.47 4.21
CA LEU A 188 -11.03 -2.66 3.79
C LEU A 188 -9.61 -2.29 3.37
N LEU A 189 -8.62 -2.98 3.91
CA LEU A 189 -7.24 -2.93 3.46
C LEU A 189 -6.87 -4.25 2.80
N MET A 190 -6.27 -4.17 1.62
CA MET A 190 -5.56 -5.28 0.99
C MET A 190 -4.08 -4.92 0.88
N ALA A 191 -3.23 -5.64 1.61
CA ALA A 191 -1.79 -5.42 1.64
C ALA A 191 -1.04 -6.52 0.88
N GLY A 192 0.07 -6.15 0.24
CA GLY A 192 0.86 -7.04 -0.60
C GLY A 192 1.57 -8.15 0.16
N CYS A 193 1.88 -7.95 1.45
CA CYS A 193 2.58 -8.92 2.28
C CYS A 193 2.17 -8.79 3.76
N ARG A 194 2.63 -9.72 4.58
CA ARG A 194 2.61 -9.61 6.05
C ARG A 194 3.64 -8.59 6.52
N ASP A 195 3.46 -8.09 7.74
CA ASP A 195 4.39 -7.13 8.35
C ASP A 195 5.82 -7.66 8.49
N THR A 196 6.00 -8.97 8.56
CA THR A 196 7.32 -9.65 8.65
C THR A 196 7.89 -10.08 7.31
N GLU A 197 7.24 -9.74 6.21
CA GLU A 197 7.60 -10.17 4.85
C GLU A 197 7.83 -8.96 3.95
N PHE A 198 8.35 -9.22 2.73
CA PHE A 198 8.55 -8.19 1.71
C PHE A 198 7.53 -8.32 0.59
N SER A 199 7.01 -7.19 0.10
CA SER A 199 6.39 -7.06 -1.20
C SER A 199 7.48 -6.83 -2.25
N TRP A 200 7.35 -7.47 -3.40
CA TRP A 200 8.42 -7.55 -4.38
C TRP A 200 8.10 -6.78 -5.66
N ASP A 201 9.00 -5.85 -6.03
CA ASP A 201 9.09 -5.27 -7.36
C ASP A 201 9.84 -6.24 -8.26
N THR A 202 9.24 -6.70 -9.36
CA THR A 202 9.84 -7.68 -10.27
C THR A 202 9.32 -7.53 -11.68
N ARG A 203 9.68 -8.45 -12.58
CA ARG A 203 9.26 -8.42 -13.98
C ARG A 203 8.39 -9.61 -14.34
N PHE A 204 7.28 -9.32 -15.01
CA PHE A 204 6.38 -10.30 -15.60
C PHE A 204 6.35 -10.11 -17.12
N GLY A 205 6.85 -11.09 -17.87
CA GLY A 205 6.95 -10.95 -19.34
C GLY A 205 7.83 -9.78 -19.81
N GLY A 206 8.85 -9.41 -19.02
CA GLY A 206 9.74 -8.29 -19.29
C GLY A 206 9.25 -6.93 -18.78
N ARG A 207 7.98 -6.78 -18.40
CA ARG A 207 7.41 -5.54 -17.86
C ARG A 207 7.54 -5.52 -16.34
N PRO A 208 8.07 -4.43 -15.72
CA PRO A 208 8.13 -4.29 -14.28
C PRO A 208 6.73 -4.11 -13.67
N ASN A 209 6.46 -4.81 -12.58
CA ASN A 209 5.25 -4.66 -11.75
C ASN A 209 5.53 -5.16 -10.33
N GLY A 210 4.74 -4.74 -9.36
CA GLY A 210 4.66 -5.39 -8.06
C GLY A 210 4.02 -6.77 -8.17
N ALA A 211 4.58 -7.73 -7.45
CA ALA A 211 4.07 -9.09 -7.54
C ALA A 211 2.63 -9.22 -7.02
N PHE A 212 2.29 -8.52 -5.95
CA PHE A 212 0.92 -8.49 -5.46
C PHE A 212 -0.02 -7.86 -6.48
N THR A 213 0.29 -6.66 -6.98
CA THR A 213 -0.54 -5.96 -7.98
C THR A 213 -0.74 -6.80 -9.23
N TYR A 214 0.32 -7.41 -9.76
CA TYR A 214 0.23 -8.27 -10.94
C TYR A 214 -0.77 -9.42 -10.75
N TYR A 215 -0.66 -10.17 -9.63
CA TYR A 215 -1.57 -11.28 -9.38
C TYR A 215 -2.97 -10.83 -8.96
N ALA A 216 -3.09 -9.71 -8.26
CA ALA A 216 -4.38 -9.12 -7.93
C ALA A 216 -5.19 -8.78 -9.20
N LEU A 217 -4.58 -8.06 -10.14
CA LEU A 217 -5.20 -7.70 -11.40
C LEU A 217 -5.49 -8.92 -12.30
N LYS A 218 -4.55 -9.87 -12.38
CA LYS A 218 -4.70 -11.09 -13.15
C LYS A 218 -5.87 -11.94 -12.66
N THR A 219 -6.03 -12.09 -11.35
CA THR A 219 -7.11 -12.89 -10.77
C THR A 219 -8.46 -12.23 -10.90
N LEU A 220 -8.55 -10.89 -10.88
CA LEU A 220 -9.80 -10.16 -11.13
C LEU A 220 -10.42 -10.47 -12.50
N GLN A 221 -9.59 -10.73 -13.51
CA GLN A 221 -10.06 -11.09 -14.85
C GLN A 221 -10.72 -12.49 -14.92
N GLN A 222 -10.49 -13.30 -13.90
CA GLN A 222 -10.99 -14.70 -13.84
C GLN A 222 -12.21 -14.85 -12.94
N LEU A 223 -12.54 -13.82 -12.16
CA LEU A 223 -13.65 -13.84 -11.22
C LEU A 223 -14.96 -13.41 -11.89
N GLY A 224 -16.07 -14.02 -11.47
CA GLY A 224 -17.41 -13.62 -11.90
C GLY A 224 -17.84 -12.28 -11.29
N PRO A 225 -18.92 -11.67 -11.81
CA PRO A 225 -19.40 -10.34 -11.40
C PRO A 225 -19.84 -10.28 -9.93
N ASP A 226 -20.30 -11.41 -9.36
CA ASP A 226 -20.79 -11.47 -7.98
C ASP A 226 -19.69 -11.84 -6.97
N ALA A 227 -18.42 -11.90 -7.40
CA ALA A 227 -17.31 -12.26 -6.52
C ALA A 227 -17.10 -11.20 -5.44
N SER A 228 -16.87 -11.67 -4.22
CA SER A 228 -16.54 -10.82 -3.08
C SER A 228 -15.04 -10.53 -2.98
N TYR A 229 -14.68 -9.51 -2.18
CA TYR A 229 -13.28 -9.26 -1.83
C TYR A 229 -12.61 -10.48 -1.19
N GLN A 230 -13.36 -11.29 -0.42
CA GLN A 230 -12.85 -12.52 0.17
C GLN A 230 -12.57 -13.59 -0.89
N ASP A 231 -13.37 -13.67 -1.95
CA ASP A 231 -13.13 -14.60 -3.07
C ASP A 231 -11.93 -14.17 -3.88
N TRP A 232 -11.79 -12.85 -4.10
CA TRP A 232 -10.62 -12.29 -4.77
C TRP A 232 -9.34 -12.53 -3.97
N PHE A 233 -9.37 -12.29 -2.67
CA PHE A 233 -8.23 -12.56 -1.78
C PHE A 233 -7.80 -14.04 -1.84
N ARG A 234 -8.75 -14.98 -1.84
CA ARG A 234 -8.46 -16.41 -2.01
C ARG A 234 -7.83 -16.71 -3.37
N ALA A 235 -8.33 -16.07 -4.44
CA ALA A 235 -7.77 -16.25 -5.77
C ALA A 235 -6.32 -15.77 -5.86
N ILE A 236 -5.97 -14.64 -5.24
CA ILE A 236 -4.59 -14.15 -5.13
C ILE A 236 -3.74 -15.18 -4.36
N GLY A 237 -4.25 -15.73 -3.26
CA GLY A 237 -3.59 -16.74 -2.43
C GLY A 237 -3.24 -18.04 -3.15
N ASN A 238 -3.80 -18.32 -4.34
CA ASN A 238 -3.40 -19.44 -5.19
C ASN A 238 -2.09 -19.15 -5.98
N HIS A 239 -1.62 -17.90 -5.99
CA HIS A 239 -0.43 -17.48 -6.73
C HIS A 239 0.70 -17.00 -5.81
N LEU A 240 0.39 -16.47 -4.63
CA LEU A 240 1.31 -15.97 -3.63
C LEU A 240 0.98 -16.57 -2.25
N PRO A 241 1.99 -16.96 -1.42
CA PRO A 241 3.43 -16.87 -1.67
C PRO A 241 3.97 -17.94 -2.61
N THR A 242 5.15 -17.68 -3.19
CA THR A 242 5.95 -18.68 -3.91
C THR A 242 7.36 -18.74 -3.35
N THR A 243 8.14 -19.77 -3.70
CA THR A 243 9.55 -19.84 -3.30
C THR A 243 10.37 -18.64 -3.80
N ARG A 244 10.04 -18.11 -4.99
CA ARG A 244 10.76 -16.96 -5.58
C ARG A 244 10.21 -15.62 -5.07
N LEU A 245 8.93 -15.57 -4.70
CA LEU A 245 8.23 -14.38 -4.22
C LEU A 245 7.56 -14.75 -2.88
N PRO A 246 8.34 -14.79 -1.79
CA PRO A 246 7.85 -15.22 -0.47
C PRO A 246 7.09 -14.07 0.22
N GLN A 247 5.96 -13.67 -0.36
CA GLN A 247 5.06 -12.66 0.19
C GLN A 247 3.66 -13.24 0.35
N THR A 248 3.05 -13.00 1.50
CA THR A 248 1.70 -13.49 1.83
C THR A 248 0.76 -12.30 1.90
N PRO A 249 -0.06 -12.05 0.87
CA PRO A 249 -1.04 -10.96 0.90
C PRO A 249 -1.94 -10.99 2.13
N GLN A 250 -2.42 -9.85 2.54
CA GLN A 250 -3.32 -9.71 3.69
C GLN A 250 -4.62 -9.03 3.27
N ILE A 251 -5.71 -9.37 3.95
CA ILE A 251 -6.99 -8.66 3.88
C ILE A 251 -7.45 -8.32 5.30
N LEU A 252 -7.53 -7.05 5.61
CA LEU A 252 -7.94 -6.51 6.91
C LEU A 252 -9.23 -5.72 6.75
N GLY A 253 -10.10 -5.80 7.74
CA GLY A 253 -11.41 -5.16 7.72
C GLY A 253 -12.50 -6.06 8.31
N SER A 254 -13.70 -5.55 8.44
CA SER A 254 -14.83 -6.30 9.01
C SER A 254 -15.22 -7.49 8.12
N ARG A 255 -15.81 -8.52 8.75
CA ARG A 255 -16.31 -9.67 7.99
C ARG A 255 -17.33 -9.25 6.91
N SER A 256 -18.18 -8.29 7.20
CA SER A 256 -19.14 -7.76 6.24
C SER A 256 -18.45 -7.10 5.05
N ALA A 257 -17.46 -6.23 5.29
CA ALA A 257 -16.72 -5.55 4.22
C ALA A 257 -16.03 -6.55 3.27
N ARG A 258 -15.44 -7.62 3.81
CA ARG A 258 -14.79 -8.67 2.99
C ARG A 258 -15.77 -9.43 2.07
N HIS A 259 -17.05 -9.47 2.40
CA HIS A 259 -18.07 -10.18 1.62
C HIS A 259 -18.88 -9.24 0.72
N PHE A 260 -18.55 -7.96 0.63
CA PHE A 260 -19.10 -7.09 -0.41
C PHE A 260 -18.60 -7.51 -1.80
N PRO A 261 -19.45 -7.35 -2.83
CA PRO A 261 -19.01 -7.51 -4.22
C PRO A 261 -17.87 -6.55 -4.54
N ILE A 262 -16.94 -7.01 -5.36
CA ILE A 262 -15.72 -6.25 -5.67
C ILE A 262 -16.08 -5.00 -6.48
N PHE A 263 -15.71 -3.82 -5.97
CA PHE A 263 -15.89 -2.51 -6.61
C PHE A 263 -17.35 -2.11 -6.86
N GLU A 264 -18.30 -2.66 -6.09
CA GLU A 264 -19.72 -2.25 -6.13
C GLU A 264 -20.06 -1.16 -5.12
#